data_66f0ed471bc35c12e074b75c82aa7dd7
#
_entry.id   66f0ed471bc35c12e074b75c82aa7dd7
#
_cell.length_a   1.000
_cell.length_b   1.000
_cell.length_c   1.000
_cell.angle_alpha   90.00
_cell.angle_beta   90.00
_cell.angle_gamma   90.00
#
_symmetry.space_group_name_H-M   'P 1'
#
loop_
_entity.id
_entity.type
_entity.pdbx_description
1 polymer ?
#
loop_
_entity_poly.entity_id
_entity_poly.type
_entity_poly.pdbx_seq_one_letter_code
_entity_poly.pdbx_strand_id
1 'polypeptide(L)'
;MNRSVFTRYTFRLTSCLGAAWASMSHGALTPVDLSVNGRSPEVTSTHQPQFTWRVESQEQGKKQSAWQILVASSPELLEKNQGDLWDSGKQAMAHSPYISYQGKPLASGKVYHWKVRSWDEKKQEGAWSTAAVLEVAPGSAADWRGAKWIDDGRDNPAEDKDFYQPDPAPLMRREFSVDKPVLRARLHVAGLGYAIPSFNGKRLADAPLDPPWTAFDKRILFRSHDVTKAVAQGKNCVGLALGNGWYNPLPLRMWGHRNIRGSMEVGRPRAIACLVIDHTDGTQTTITTGPDWQVSQGPTTRNSIYLGEERDARLVIAGWDKAGFAAQDWKLVRLVDAPMEPLKPLLDMPPVRETETIAATAVKTLASGQHIVDFGVNFTGLPMIDLDVPAGTKITLRFGEILHADGSLNPMTSVCGQIKGSRKNDKGEVNPIGGPGAPDIAWQQDIYISREGKQTYRPDFTFHAFRYMEISGLEKAPALENIRAVRLHTDLPSTGTFSCSNELLNRIHKITRNTFVNNVISVQSDCPHRERFGYGGDIAVTSEAYMMNYDMSGFYAKTVRDWADGARPDGNFTDTAPFVG
;
A
#
# COMPACT_ATOMS: atom_id res chain seq x y z
N MET A 1 -9.03 39.87 13.81
CA MET A 1 -10.41 39.54 13.44
C MET A 1 -10.42 39.12 11.97
N ASN A 2 -10.39 37.82 11.70
CA ASN A 2 -11.03 37.19 10.53
C ASN A 2 -10.81 35.69 10.69
N ARG A 3 -11.90 34.99 10.92
CA ARG A 3 -11.96 33.53 11.05
C ARG A 3 -12.02 32.98 9.61
N SER A 4 -11.01 32.21 9.19
CA SER A 4 -11.08 31.41 7.99
C SER A 4 -11.72 30.05 8.31
N VAL A 5 -12.78 29.78 7.58
CA VAL A 5 -13.67 28.63 7.67
C VAL A 5 -12.97 27.40 7.08
N PHE A 6 -12.72 26.39 7.90
CA PHE A 6 -12.38 25.05 7.43
C PHE A 6 -13.65 24.36 6.92
N THR A 7 -13.76 24.21 5.62
CA THR A 7 -14.83 23.44 4.99
C THR A 7 -14.49 21.95 5.06
N ARG A 8 -15.11 21.27 6.02
CA ARG A 8 -15.14 19.79 6.05
C ARG A 8 -16.11 19.34 4.96
N TYR A 9 -15.59 18.66 3.93
CA TYR A 9 -16.43 17.91 3.01
C TYR A 9 -16.98 16.66 3.71
N THR A 10 -18.16 16.79 4.29
CA THR A 10 -19.00 15.66 4.66
C THR A 10 -19.80 15.27 3.43
N PHE A 11 -19.51 14.12 2.83
CA PHE A 11 -20.38 13.49 1.86
C PHE A 11 -21.68 13.09 2.57
N ARG A 12 -22.74 13.87 2.40
CA ARG A 12 -24.09 13.44 2.72
C ARG A 12 -24.62 12.60 1.55
N LEU A 13 -24.64 11.28 1.72
CA LEU A 13 -25.57 10.44 0.99
C LEU A 13 -26.97 10.76 1.47
N THR A 14 -27.74 11.42 0.63
CA THR A 14 -29.19 11.55 0.82
C THR A 14 -29.84 10.24 0.39
N SER A 15 -29.88 9.26 1.29
CA SER A 15 -30.80 8.13 1.16
C SER A 15 -32.13 8.57 1.74
N CYS A 16 -33.19 8.50 0.93
CA CYS A 16 -34.56 8.55 1.41
C CYS A 16 -34.78 7.36 2.35
N LEU A 17 -34.63 7.58 3.64
CA LEU A 17 -35.03 6.65 4.69
C LEU A 17 -36.48 6.90 5.02
N GLY A 18 -37.37 6.08 4.45
CA GLY A 18 -38.65 5.80 5.06
C GLY A 18 -38.36 5.15 6.43
N ALA A 19 -38.53 5.93 7.50
CA ALA A 19 -38.36 5.43 8.86
C ALA A 19 -39.53 4.49 9.18
N ALA A 20 -39.31 3.18 8.95
CA ALA A 20 -40.10 2.18 9.66
C ALA A 20 -39.54 2.13 11.09
N TRP A 21 -40.21 2.79 12.02
CA TRP A 21 -39.99 2.63 13.45
C TRP A 21 -40.43 1.20 13.84
N ALA A 22 -39.53 0.22 13.70
CA ALA A 22 -39.69 -1.05 14.41
C ALA A 22 -39.68 -0.72 15.89
N SER A 23 -40.71 -1.11 16.63
CA SER A 23 -40.76 -1.02 18.09
C SER A 23 -39.57 -1.76 18.69
N MET A 24 -38.54 -1.03 19.05
CA MET A 24 -37.42 -1.59 19.81
C MET A 24 -37.96 -2.05 21.16
N SER A 25 -37.95 -3.34 21.42
CA SER A 25 -38.24 -3.87 22.74
C SER A 25 -37.16 -3.32 23.69
N HIS A 26 -37.58 -2.62 24.74
CA HIS A 26 -36.70 -2.08 25.79
C HIS A 26 -35.82 -3.23 26.31
N GLY A 27 -34.48 -3.03 26.28
CA GLY A 27 -33.49 -3.95 26.85
C GLY A 27 -32.93 -5.03 25.94
N ALA A 28 -33.35 -5.13 24.66
CA ALA A 28 -32.79 -6.11 23.72
C ALA A 28 -31.36 -5.76 23.30
N LEU A 29 -30.53 -6.79 23.10
CA LEU A 29 -29.20 -6.66 22.50
C LEU A 29 -29.31 -6.46 20.98
N THR A 30 -28.62 -5.45 20.45
CA THR A 30 -28.52 -5.19 19.01
C THR A 30 -27.09 -5.41 18.55
N PRO A 31 -26.84 -6.36 17.61
CA PRO A 31 -25.52 -6.50 17.00
C PRO A 31 -25.24 -5.32 16.05
N VAL A 32 -24.06 -4.72 16.21
CA VAL A 32 -23.55 -3.58 15.45
C VAL A 32 -22.09 -3.81 15.06
N ASP A 33 -21.51 -2.94 14.26
CA ASP A 33 -20.13 -3.00 13.81
C ASP A 33 -19.76 -4.39 13.23
N LEU A 34 -20.64 -4.88 12.36
CA LEU A 34 -20.44 -6.15 11.68
C LEU A 34 -19.17 -6.10 10.84
N SER A 35 -18.30 -7.08 11.01
CA SER A 35 -17.05 -7.16 10.28
C SER A 35 -16.74 -8.59 9.84
N VAL A 36 -15.94 -8.70 8.77
CA VAL A 36 -15.40 -9.97 8.27
C VAL A 36 -13.88 -9.91 8.37
N ASN A 37 -13.27 -10.92 9.01
CA ASN A 37 -11.84 -10.96 9.31
C ASN A 37 -11.35 -9.70 10.06
N GLY A 38 -12.17 -9.16 10.95
CA GLY A 38 -11.87 -7.95 11.72
C GLY A 38 -12.01 -6.63 10.96
N ARG A 39 -12.63 -6.62 9.76
CA ARG A 39 -12.78 -5.43 8.91
C ARG A 39 -14.22 -5.14 8.57
N SER A 40 -14.50 -3.87 8.29
CA SER A 40 -15.80 -3.34 7.87
C SER A 40 -16.32 -3.98 6.58
N PRO A 41 -17.64 -4.01 6.37
CA PRO A 41 -18.38 -4.95 5.51
C PRO A 41 -18.18 -4.88 3.99
N GLU A 42 -17.33 -4.03 3.47
CA GLU A 42 -17.08 -3.95 2.00
C GLU A 42 -15.84 -4.74 1.55
N VAL A 43 -15.38 -5.67 2.36
CA VAL A 43 -14.07 -6.30 2.18
C VAL A 43 -14.18 -7.62 1.46
N THR A 44 -13.30 -7.78 0.51
CA THR A 44 -12.98 -9.06 -0.12
C THR A 44 -12.44 -10.04 0.94
N SER A 45 -13.04 -11.20 1.04
CA SER A 45 -12.67 -12.24 2.00
C SER A 45 -12.08 -13.48 1.32
N THR A 46 -11.58 -14.40 2.12
CA THR A 46 -11.27 -15.77 1.70
C THR A 46 -12.56 -16.61 1.61
N HIS A 47 -12.43 -17.85 1.10
CA HIS A 47 -13.54 -18.82 1.08
C HIS A 47 -14.02 -19.25 2.49
N GLN A 48 -13.23 -18.96 3.53
CA GLN A 48 -13.56 -19.24 4.92
C GLN A 48 -13.51 -17.95 5.76
N PRO A 49 -14.50 -17.05 5.60
CA PRO A 49 -14.54 -15.80 6.35
C PRO A 49 -14.78 -16.06 7.83
N GLN A 50 -14.28 -15.13 8.66
CA GLN A 50 -14.56 -15.10 10.09
C GLN A 50 -15.40 -13.87 10.40
N PHE A 51 -16.55 -14.08 11.04
CA PHE A 51 -17.50 -13.03 11.39
C PHE A 51 -17.24 -12.50 12.79
N THR A 52 -17.37 -11.19 12.94
CA THR A 52 -17.24 -10.50 14.22
C THR A 52 -18.29 -9.39 14.29
N TRP A 53 -18.82 -9.14 15.48
CA TRP A 53 -19.74 -8.03 15.75
C TRP A 53 -19.61 -7.60 17.20
N ARG A 54 -20.03 -6.37 17.47
CA ARG A 54 -20.21 -5.83 18.80
C ARG A 54 -21.70 -5.81 19.14
N VAL A 55 -22.06 -5.91 20.40
CA VAL A 55 -23.46 -5.78 20.84
C VAL A 55 -23.64 -4.47 21.59
N GLU A 56 -24.78 -3.81 21.35
CA GLU A 56 -25.24 -2.61 22.06
C GLU A 56 -26.56 -2.87 22.75
N SER A 57 -26.80 -2.17 23.87
CA SER A 57 -28.06 -2.15 24.59
C SER A 57 -28.28 -0.78 25.25
N GLN A 58 -29.53 -0.37 25.38
CA GLN A 58 -29.91 0.80 26.16
C GLN A 58 -29.79 0.55 27.68
N GLU A 59 -29.75 -0.72 28.11
CA GLU A 59 -29.59 -1.10 29.52
C GLU A 59 -28.12 -1.46 29.78
N GLN A 60 -27.59 -0.97 30.89
CA GLN A 60 -26.24 -1.33 31.33
C GLN A 60 -26.17 -2.76 31.85
N GLY A 61 -25.00 -3.40 31.64
CA GLY A 61 -24.69 -4.73 32.16
C GLY A 61 -25.29 -5.90 31.37
N LYS A 62 -25.99 -5.64 30.28
CA LYS A 62 -26.47 -6.68 29.38
C LYS A 62 -25.32 -7.47 28.78
N LYS A 63 -25.49 -8.79 28.68
CA LYS A 63 -24.50 -9.72 28.15
C LYS A 63 -25.14 -10.63 27.12
N GLN A 64 -24.41 -10.88 26.02
CA GLN A 64 -24.79 -11.90 25.05
C GLN A 64 -24.70 -13.29 25.67
N SER A 65 -25.72 -14.11 25.47
CA SER A 65 -25.71 -15.52 25.87
C SER A 65 -25.77 -16.49 24.69
N ALA A 66 -26.26 -16.00 23.53
CA ALA A 66 -26.33 -16.78 22.29
C ALA A 66 -26.37 -15.83 21.08
N TRP A 67 -26.09 -16.40 19.91
CA TRP A 67 -26.20 -15.71 18.62
C TRP A 67 -26.67 -16.66 17.52
N GLN A 68 -27.11 -16.06 16.38
CA GLN A 68 -27.38 -16.77 15.13
C GLN A 68 -26.95 -15.92 13.94
N ILE A 69 -26.23 -16.51 13.00
CA ILE A 69 -25.77 -15.90 11.77
C ILE A 69 -26.57 -16.49 10.60
N LEU A 70 -26.98 -15.63 9.66
CA LEU A 70 -27.48 -16.02 8.35
C LEU A 70 -26.54 -15.48 7.26
N VAL A 71 -26.18 -16.34 6.30
CA VAL A 71 -25.46 -15.95 5.08
C VAL A 71 -26.30 -16.37 3.88
N ALA A 72 -26.55 -15.42 2.98
CA ALA A 72 -27.42 -15.62 1.82
C ALA A 72 -26.74 -15.22 0.51
N SER A 73 -27.14 -15.88 -0.58
CA SER A 73 -26.66 -15.59 -1.93
C SER A 73 -27.27 -14.31 -2.52
N SER A 74 -28.34 -13.78 -1.93
CA SER A 74 -28.94 -12.51 -2.33
C SER A 74 -29.53 -11.74 -1.14
N PRO A 75 -29.71 -10.40 -1.27
CA PRO A 75 -30.34 -9.60 -0.23
C PRO A 75 -31.80 -9.97 0.00
N GLU A 76 -32.53 -10.36 -1.04
CA GLU A 76 -33.98 -10.72 -0.95
C GLU A 76 -34.19 -11.99 -0.11
N LEU A 77 -33.28 -12.94 -0.17
CA LEU A 77 -33.32 -14.12 0.69
C LEU A 77 -33.05 -13.73 2.15
N LEU A 78 -32.04 -12.86 2.36
CA LEU A 78 -31.69 -12.42 3.70
C LEU A 78 -32.82 -11.59 4.35
N GLU A 79 -33.54 -10.76 3.57
CA GLU A 79 -34.73 -10.02 4.03
C GLU A 79 -35.82 -10.97 4.54
N LYS A 80 -35.99 -12.11 3.90
CA LYS A 80 -36.92 -13.18 4.31
C LYS A 80 -36.39 -14.04 5.46
N ASN A 81 -35.25 -13.68 6.06
CA ASN A 81 -34.55 -14.48 7.06
C ASN A 81 -34.15 -15.88 6.58
N GLN A 82 -33.79 -15.99 5.30
CA GLN A 82 -33.32 -17.23 4.69
C GLN A 82 -31.83 -17.17 4.44
N GLY A 83 -31.05 -17.97 5.18
CA GLY A 83 -29.62 -18.18 4.96
C GLY A 83 -29.41 -19.42 4.09
N ASP A 84 -29.60 -19.32 2.77
CA ASP A 84 -29.48 -20.44 1.84
C ASP A 84 -28.08 -21.03 1.76
N LEU A 85 -27.08 -20.24 2.15
CA LEU A 85 -25.67 -20.66 2.24
C LEU A 85 -25.29 -21.10 3.65
N TRP A 86 -25.77 -20.39 4.65
CA TRP A 86 -25.56 -20.75 6.05
C TRP A 86 -26.63 -20.15 6.96
N ASP A 87 -27.25 -21.03 7.70
CA ASP A 87 -27.98 -20.70 8.92
C ASP A 87 -27.29 -21.44 10.06
N SER A 88 -26.63 -20.71 10.94
CA SER A 88 -25.92 -21.31 12.07
C SER A 88 -26.87 -21.95 13.10
N GLY A 89 -28.16 -21.70 13.01
CA GLY A 89 -29.07 -21.91 14.12
C GLY A 89 -28.64 -21.08 15.34
N LYS A 90 -29.38 -21.19 16.43
CA LYS A 90 -29.04 -20.55 17.70
C LYS A 90 -27.82 -21.24 18.33
N GLN A 91 -26.73 -20.52 18.44
CA GLN A 91 -25.51 -20.99 19.10
C GLN A 91 -25.47 -20.46 20.55
N ALA A 92 -25.49 -21.33 21.54
CA ALA A 92 -25.43 -20.99 22.96
C ALA A 92 -24.00 -20.61 23.37
N MET A 93 -23.56 -19.42 22.96
CA MET A 93 -22.21 -18.93 23.14
C MET A 93 -22.21 -17.40 23.31
N ALA A 94 -21.56 -16.93 24.39
CA ALA A 94 -21.42 -15.51 24.66
C ALA A 94 -20.38 -14.83 23.77
N HIS A 95 -19.46 -15.59 23.22
CA HIS A 95 -18.34 -15.14 22.40
C HIS A 95 -18.80 -14.75 20.99
N SER A 96 -18.33 -13.62 20.47
CA SER A 96 -18.67 -13.09 19.14
C SER A 96 -17.50 -12.78 18.20
N PRO A 97 -16.23 -12.71 18.64
CA PRO A 97 -15.12 -12.46 17.73
C PRO A 97 -14.73 -13.72 16.95
N TYR A 98 -14.41 -13.51 15.65
CA TYR A 98 -13.80 -14.50 14.76
C TYR A 98 -14.57 -15.83 14.64
N ILE A 99 -15.90 -15.74 14.49
CA ILE A 99 -16.74 -16.93 14.26
C ILE A 99 -16.52 -17.43 12.82
N SER A 100 -15.91 -18.59 12.69
CA SER A 100 -15.60 -19.18 11.39
C SER A 100 -16.88 -19.59 10.64
N TYR A 101 -16.94 -19.27 9.35
CA TYR A 101 -17.99 -19.73 8.44
C TYR A 101 -18.01 -21.25 8.33
N GLN A 102 -19.19 -21.85 8.44
CA GLN A 102 -19.40 -23.30 8.38
C GLN A 102 -20.52 -23.72 7.39
N GLY A 103 -20.86 -22.80 6.48
CA GLY A 103 -21.90 -23.04 5.49
C GLY A 103 -21.42 -23.74 4.22
N LYS A 104 -22.22 -23.66 3.17
CA LYS A 104 -21.87 -24.18 1.84
C LYS A 104 -20.65 -23.44 1.26
N PRO A 105 -19.82 -24.08 0.42
CA PRO A 105 -18.67 -23.43 -0.19
C PRO A 105 -19.03 -22.11 -0.88
N LEU A 106 -18.27 -21.07 -0.60
CA LEU A 106 -18.39 -19.76 -1.24
C LEU A 106 -17.54 -19.73 -2.51
N ALA A 107 -18.08 -19.19 -3.61
CA ALA A 107 -17.37 -19.10 -4.88
C ALA A 107 -16.60 -17.77 -4.99
N SER A 108 -15.40 -17.82 -5.58
CA SER A 108 -14.59 -16.65 -5.89
C SER A 108 -15.34 -15.64 -6.77
N GLY A 109 -15.10 -14.36 -6.54
CA GLY A 109 -15.67 -13.25 -7.31
C GLY A 109 -17.16 -13.05 -7.10
N LYS A 110 -17.77 -13.70 -6.11
CA LYS A 110 -19.19 -13.55 -5.77
C LYS A 110 -19.37 -12.67 -4.53
N VAL A 111 -20.52 -11.99 -4.50
CA VAL A 111 -20.96 -11.19 -3.37
C VAL A 111 -22.05 -11.96 -2.64
N TYR A 112 -21.96 -11.97 -1.33
CA TYR A 112 -22.89 -12.59 -0.42
C TYR A 112 -23.34 -11.57 0.63
N HIS A 113 -24.45 -11.86 1.28
CA HIS A 113 -25.08 -10.99 2.27
C HIS A 113 -25.21 -11.76 3.58
N TRP A 114 -24.98 -11.09 4.70
CA TRP A 114 -25.10 -11.73 6.00
C TRP A 114 -25.64 -10.79 7.05
N LYS A 115 -26.23 -11.35 8.09
CA LYS A 115 -26.69 -10.66 9.28
C LYS A 115 -26.64 -11.56 10.49
N VAL A 116 -26.72 -10.97 11.66
CA VAL A 116 -26.64 -11.67 12.94
C VAL A 116 -27.70 -11.15 13.89
N ARG A 117 -28.21 -12.00 14.78
CA ARG A 117 -28.98 -11.62 15.96
C ARG A 117 -28.38 -12.24 17.20
N SER A 118 -28.69 -11.64 18.35
CA SER A 118 -28.16 -12.08 19.66
C SER A 118 -29.28 -12.29 20.66
N TRP A 119 -29.02 -13.11 21.66
CA TRP A 119 -29.88 -13.29 22.84
C TRP A 119 -29.15 -12.78 24.08
N ASP A 120 -29.88 -12.13 24.98
CA ASP A 120 -29.34 -11.64 26.24
C ASP A 120 -29.16 -12.76 27.29
N GLU A 121 -28.68 -12.41 28.49
CA GLU A 121 -28.45 -13.31 29.62
C GLU A 121 -29.74 -13.96 30.13
N LYS A 122 -30.91 -13.36 29.84
CA LYS A 122 -32.24 -13.89 30.16
C LYS A 122 -32.82 -14.73 29.01
N LYS A 123 -32.01 -14.99 27.97
CA LYS A 123 -32.39 -15.73 26.75
C LYS A 123 -33.44 -14.99 25.90
N GLN A 124 -33.63 -13.71 26.11
CA GLN A 124 -34.51 -12.87 25.32
C GLN A 124 -33.87 -12.60 23.94
N GLU A 125 -34.64 -12.83 22.89
CA GLU A 125 -34.21 -12.64 21.51
C GLU A 125 -34.17 -11.16 21.14
N GLY A 126 -33.02 -10.71 20.58
CA GLY A 126 -32.85 -9.38 20.00
C GLY A 126 -33.24 -9.34 18.51
N ALA A 127 -33.30 -8.14 17.97
CA ALA A 127 -33.53 -7.92 16.55
C ALA A 127 -32.32 -8.40 15.71
N TRP A 128 -32.57 -8.69 14.43
CA TRP A 128 -31.51 -8.87 13.47
C TRP A 128 -30.73 -7.56 13.28
N SER A 129 -29.42 -7.67 13.10
CA SER A 129 -28.60 -6.54 12.64
C SER A 129 -29.04 -6.03 11.28
N THR A 130 -28.58 -4.84 10.89
CA THR A 130 -28.51 -4.48 9.48
C THR A 130 -27.71 -5.52 8.69
N ALA A 131 -28.08 -5.72 7.42
CA ALA A 131 -27.35 -6.62 6.53
C ALA A 131 -25.97 -6.06 6.21
N ALA A 132 -24.96 -6.93 6.17
CA ALA A 132 -23.62 -6.63 5.72
C ALA A 132 -23.28 -7.46 4.48
N VAL A 133 -22.28 -7.00 3.73
CA VAL A 133 -21.83 -7.61 2.48
C VAL A 133 -20.51 -8.34 2.69
N LEU A 134 -20.35 -9.43 1.96
CA LEU A 134 -19.14 -10.23 1.90
C LEU A 134 -18.83 -10.54 0.44
N GLU A 135 -17.66 -10.16 -0.03
CA GLU A 135 -17.14 -10.52 -1.36
C GLU A 135 -15.98 -11.50 -1.22
N VAL A 136 -15.95 -12.56 -2.03
CA VAL A 136 -14.86 -13.55 -2.02
C VAL A 136 -13.84 -13.25 -3.10
N ALA A 137 -12.60 -13.07 -2.70
CA ALA A 137 -11.47 -12.82 -3.60
C ALA A 137 -11.13 -14.07 -4.44
N PRO A 138 -10.41 -13.88 -5.58
CA PRO A 138 -9.70 -14.97 -6.24
C PRO A 138 -8.85 -15.76 -5.24
N GLY A 139 -9.01 -17.08 -5.20
CA GLY A 139 -8.30 -17.96 -4.26
C GLY A 139 -7.39 -18.99 -4.94
N SER A 140 -7.52 -19.16 -6.26
CA SER A 140 -6.78 -20.12 -7.07
C SER A 140 -6.31 -19.53 -8.39
N ALA A 141 -5.38 -20.20 -9.08
CA ALA A 141 -4.93 -19.82 -10.41
C ALA A 141 -6.07 -19.77 -11.44
N ALA A 142 -7.08 -20.64 -11.31
CA ALA A 142 -8.25 -20.68 -12.19
C ALA A 142 -9.09 -19.39 -12.12
N ASP A 143 -9.14 -18.75 -10.96
CA ASP A 143 -9.90 -17.50 -10.76
C ASP A 143 -9.30 -16.30 -11.51
N TRP A 144 -8.03 -16.38 -11.93
CA TRP A 144 -7.36 -15.40 -12.77
C TRP A 144 -7.69 -15.55 -14.25
N ARG A 145 -8.55 -16.53 -14.61
CA ARG A 145 -9.18 -16.68 -15.94
C ARG A 145 -8.20 -16.64 -17.12
N GLY A 146 -7.04 -17.26 -16.93
CA GLY A 146 -6.01 -17.33 -17.96
C GLY A 146 -5.11 -16.10 -18.07
N ALA A 147 -5.20 -15.14 -17.16
CA ALA A 147 -4.25 -14.04 -17.05
C ALA A 147 -2.80 -14.54 -17.00
N LYS A 148 -1.91 -13.86 -17.70
CA LYS A 148 -0.48 -14.15 -17.75
C LYS A 148 0.33 -13.04 -17.12
N TRP A 149 1.43 -13.39 -16.49
CA TRP A 149 2.41 -12.40 -16.07
C TRP A 149 3.04 -11.74 -17.28
N ILE A 150 3.18 -10.42 -17.22
CA ILE A 150 3.75 -9.60 -18.30
C ILE A 150 4.88 -8.72 -17.78
N ASP A 151 5.90 -8.50 -18.62
CA ASP A 151 6.96 -7.52 -18.39
C ASP A 151 7.28 -6.71 -19.65
N ASP A 152 8.28 -5.83 -19.58
CA ASP A 152 8.65 -4.90 -20.65
C ASP A 152 9.58 -5.50 -21.73
N GLY A 153 9.89 -6.79 -21.64
CA GLY A 153 10.73 -7.50 -22.61
C GLY A 153 12.24 -7.26 -22.44
N ARG A 154 12.67 -6.49 -21.44
CA ARG A 154 14.09 -6.30 -21.12
C ARG A 154 14.54 -7.29 -20.06
N ASP A 155 15.82 -7.61 -20.06
CA ASP A 155 16.45 -8.42 -19.02
C ASP A 155 17.19 -7.52 -18.01
N ASN A 156 17.45 -8.04 -16.83
CA ASN A 156 18.32 -7.36 -15.88
C ASN A 156 19.75 -7.31 -16.40
N PRO A 157 20.52 -6.25 -16.08
CA PRO A 157 21.94 -6.21 -16.39
C PRO A 157 22.67 -7.43 -15.83
N ALA A 158 23.73 -7.87 -16.56
CA ALA A 158 24.55 -8.99 -16.14
C ALA A 158 25.55 -8.60 -15.02
N GLU A 159 26.00 -7.36 -15.01
CA GLU A 159 26.99 -6.86 -14.06
C GLU A 159 26.39 -5.85 -13.07
N ASP A 160 26.78 -5.93 -11.81
CA ASP A 160 26.29 -5.06 -10.74
C ASP A 160 26.38 -3.56 -11.08
N LYS A 161 27.48 -3.12 -11.71
CA LYS A 161 27.69 -1.70 -12.06
C LYS A 161 26.64 -1.15 -13.02
N ASP A 162 26.08 -2.00 -13.89
CA ASP A 162 25.17 -1.60 -14.96
C ASP A 162 23.73 -1.37 -14.45
N PHE A 163 23.39 -1.87 -13.24
CA PHE A 163 22.13 -1.56 -12.57
C PHE A 163 21.99 -0.08 -12.18
N TYR A 164 23.11 0.67 -12.14
CA TYR A 164 23.09 2.10 -11.80
C TYR A 164 22.87 3.01 -13.01
N GLN A 165 22.80 2.42 -14.20
CA GLN A 165 22.44 3.15 -15.43
C GLN A 165 20.94 3.45 -15.50
N PRO A 166 20.50 4.38 -16.36
CA PRO A 166 19.08 4.62 -16.59
C PRO A 166 18.34 3.34 -16.97
N ASP A 167 17.26 3.06 -16.24
CA ASP A 167 16.38 1.92 -16.45
C ASP A 167 14.92 2.37 -16.30
N PRO A 168 14.33 2.95 -17.37
CA PRO A 168 13.01 3.56 -17.29
C PRO A 168 11.93 2.59 -16.85
N ALA A 169 11.11 3.04 -15.90
CA ALA A 169 9.95 2.33 -15.40
C ALA A 169 8.92 2.11 -16.54
N PRO A 170 8.43 0.88 -16.75
CA PRO A 170 7.51 0.60 -17.84
C PRO A 170 6.11 1.12 -17.56
N LEU A 171 5.45 1.61 -18.61
CA LEU A 171 4.03 1.87 -18.69
C LEU A 171 3.38 0.83 -19.58
N MET A 172 2.37 0.13 -19.08
CA MET A 172 1.66 -0.93 -19.80
C MET A 172 0.19 -0.57 -19.94
N ARG A 173 -0.43 -0.87 -21.07
CA ARG A 173 -1.82 -0.55 -21.32
C ARG A 173 -2.56 -1.59 -22.12
N ARG A 174 -3.87 -1.63 -21.91
CA ARG A 174 -4.82 -2.40 -22.71
C ARG A 174 -6.09 -1.60 -22.94
N GLU A 175 -6.46 -1.37 -24.19
CA GLU A 175 -7.77 -0.82 -24.58
C GLU A 175 -8.76 -1.95 -24.86
N PHE A 176 -10.02 -1.77 -24.48
CA PHE A 176 -11.11 -2.73 -24.69
C PHE A 176 -12.46 -2.03 -24.75
N SER A 177 -13.51 -2.71 -25.23
CA SER A 177 -14.87 -2.18 -25.31
C SER A 177 -15.82 -2.93 -24.37
N VAL A 178 -16.78 -2.17 -23.83
CA VAL A 178 -17.90 -2.68 -22.99
C VAL A 178 -19.20 -2.18 -23.58
N ASP A 179 -20.00 -3.08 -24.15
CA ASP A 179 -21.22 -2.73 -24.88
C ASP A 179 -22.49 -2.95 -24.04
N LYS A 180 -22.39 -3.70 -22.96
CA LYS A 180 -23.53 -4.06 -22.09
C LYS A 180 -23.56 -3.24 -20.80
N PRO A 181 -24.75 -2.97 -20.23
CA PRO A 181 -24.86 -2.32 -18.93
C PRO A 181 -24.11 -3.10 -17.85
N VAL A 182 -23.34 -2.36 -17.05
CA VAL A 182 -22.50 -2.92 -15.99
C VAL A 182 -23.25 -2.95 -14.67
N LEU A 183 -23.29 -4.12 -14.06
CA LEU A 183 -23.79 -4.31 -12.69
C LEU A 183 -22.65 -4.06 -11.69
N ARG A 184 -21.48 -4.67 -11.95
CA ARG A 184 -20.31 -4.61 -11.08
C ARG A 184 -19.03 -4.86 -11.88
N ALA A 185 -17.93 -4.23 -11.50
CA ALA A 185 -16.62 -4.49 -12.09
C ALA A 185 -15.52 -4.52 -11.02
N ARG A 186 -14.67 -5.55 -11.07
CA ARG A 186 -13.52 -5.75 -10.18
C ARG A 186 -12.24 -5.95 -10.97
N LEU A 187 -11.25 -5.12 -10.69
CA LEU A 187 -9.89 -5.26 -11.23
C LEU A 187 -8.97 -5.79 -10.13
N HIS A 188 -8.47 -7.01 -10.32
CA HIS A 188 -7.47 -7.63 -9.47
C HIS A 188 -6.09 -7.38 -10.07
N VAL A 189 -5.13 -6.89 -9.27
CA VAL A 189 -3.78 -6.56 -9.72
C VAL A 189 -2.75 -7.07 -8.72
N ALA A 190 -1.75 -7.79 -9.22
CA ALA A 190 -0.53 -8.10 -8.49
C ALA A 190 0.69 -7.58 -9.23
N GLY A 191 1.71 -7.16 -8.48
CA GLY A 191 3.02 -6.78 -9.00
C GLY A 191 4.13 -7.59 -8.33
N LEU A 192 5.15 -7.94 -9.09
CA LEU A 192 6.49 -8.23 -8.59
C LEU A 192 7.30 -6.95 -8.79
N GLY A 193 7.62 -6.28 -7.71
CA GLY A 193 7.90 -4.85 -7.65
C GLY A 193 6.62 -4.06 -7.32
N TYR A 194 6.63 -2.74 -7.53
CA TYR A 194 5.44 -1.92 -7.35
C TYR A 194 4.59 -1.87 -8.62
N ALA A 195 3.27 -1.87 -8.47
CA ALA A 195 2.34 -1.73 -9.58
C ALA A 195 1.28 -0.67 -9.27
N ILE A 196 1.22 0.36 -10.09
CA ILE A 196 0.25 1.44 -9.97
C ILE A 196 -0.79 1.27 -11.09
N PRO A 197 -1.99 0.77 -10.78
CA PRO A 197 -3.04 0.65 -11.76
C PRO A 197 -3.75 1.98 -12.02
N SER A 198 -4.18 2.18 -13.27
CA SER A 198 -5.08 3.25 -13.68
C SER A 198 -6.23 2.70 -14.53
N PHE A 199 -7.34 3.42 -14.53
CA PHE A 199 -8.52 3.09 -15.32
C PHE A 199 -9.05 4.36 -15.98
N ASN A 200 -9.12 4.38 -17.32
CA ASN A 200 -9.57 5.53 -18.10
C ASN A 200 -8.85 6.85 -17.75
N GLY A 201 -7.53 6.80 -17.50
CA GLY A 201 -6.72 7.96 -17.18
C GLY A 201 -6.77 8.39 -15.70
N LYS A 202 -7.44 7.61 -14.85
CA LYS A 202 -7.50 7.87 -13.41
C LYS A 202 -6.73 6.80 -12.65
N ARG A 203 -5.73 7.19 -11.87
CA ARG A 203 -5.03 6.31 -10.94
C ARG A 203 -6.02 5.72 -9.93
N LEU A 204 -6.02 4.39 -9.77
CA LEU A 204 -6.96 3.69 -8.89
C LEU A 204 -6.48 3.64 -7.44
N ALA A 205 -5.18 3.61 -7.23
CA ALA A 205 -4.61 3.40 -5.92
C ALA A 205 -4.40 4.73 -5.20
N ASP A 206 -5.03 4.87 -4.06
CA ASP A 206 -4.63 5.76 -2.98
C ASP A 206 -3.58 5.08 -2.06
N ALA A 207 -3.04 3.95 -2.49
CA ALA A 207 -2.05 3.12 -1.80
C ALA A 207 -0.72 3.17 -2.58
N PRO A 208 0.17 4.13 -2.31
CA PRO A 208 1.50 4.15 -2.88
C PRO A 208 2.30 2.94 -2.37
N LEU A 209 3.27 2.49 -3.18
CA LEU A 209 4.17 1.38 -2.85
C LEU A 209 3.45 0.02 -2.68
N ASP A 210 2.38 -0.21 -3.44
CA ASP A 210 1.68 -1.50 -3.50
C ASP A 210 2.27 -2.41 -4.60
N PRO A 211 2.29 -3.73 -4.42
CA PRO A 211 1.89 -4.48 -3.23
C PRO A 211 2.93 -4.43 -2.11
N PRO A 212 2.53 -4.79 -0.87
CA PRO A 212 3.45 -4.94 0.26
C PRO A 212 4.54 -5.97 -0.01
N TRP A 213 5.72 -5.75 0.55
CA TRP A 213 6.84 -6.68 0.46
C TRP A 213 6.56 -8.00 1.20
N THR A 214 6.84 -9.12 0.53
CA THR A 214 6.79 -10.50 1.03
C THR A 214 7.95 -11.30 0.45
N ALA A 215 8.16 -12.53 0.89
CA ALA A 215 8.99 -13.50 0.18
C ALA A 215 8.25 -13.92 -1.10
N PHE A 216 8.66 -13.37 -2.25
CA PHE A 216 7.91 -13.48 -3.51
C PHE A 216 7.82 -14.90 -4.07
N ASP A 217 8.74 -15.79 -3.70
CA ASP A 217 8.69 -17.23 -4.02
C ASP A 217 7.64 -17.99 -3.18
N LYS A 218 7.22 -17.43 -2.04
CA LYS A 218 6.26 -18.03 -1.10
C LYS A 218 4.88 -17.37 -1.20
N ARG A 219 4.85 -16.05 -1.34
CA ARG A 219 3.60 -15.29 -1.29
C ARG A 219 3.69 -13.99 -2.06
N ILE A 220 2.76 -13.80 -2.99
CA ILE A 220 2.58 -12.57 -3.76
C ILE A 220 1.21 -12.00 -3.42
N LEU A 221 1.17 -10.80 -2.88
CA LEU A 221 -0.09 -10.16 -2.50
C LEU A 221 -0.69 -9.41 -3.69
N PHE A 222 -2.00 -9.54 -3.88
CA PHE A 222 -2.73 -8.78 -4.89
C PHE A 222 -3.84 -7.95 -4.26
N ARG A 223 -4.15 -6.83 -4.90
CA ARG A 223 -5.26 -5.95 -4.51
C ARG A 223 -6.41 -6.05 -5.49
N SER A 224 -7.63 -5.98 -4.95
CA SER A 224 -8.87 -5.90 -5.72
C SER A 224 -9.40 -4.48 -5.68
N HIS A 225 -9.65 -3.87 -6.84
CA HIS A 225 -10.18 -2.53 -6.97
C HIS A 225 -11.62 -2.58 -7.48
N ASP A 226 -12.52 -1.84 -6.83
CA ASP A 226 -13.84 -1.58 -7.37
C ASP A 226 -13.74 -0.51 -8.46
N VAL A 227 -13.94 -0.93 -9.70
CA VAL A 227 -13.93 -0.04 -10.86
C VAL A 227 -15.33 0.12 -11.49
N THR A 228 -16.37 -0.34 -10.81
CA THR A 228 -17.76 -0.32 -11.32
C THR A 228 -18.17 1.03 -11.88
N LYS A 229 -17.91 2.11 -11.13
CA LYS A 229 -18.23 3.48 -11.53
C LYS A 229 -17.27 4.08 -12.56
N ALA A 230 -16.13 3.44 -12.80
CA ALA A 230 -15.11 3.91 -13.74
C ALA A 230 -15.29 3.30 -15.14
N VAL A 231 -16.02 2.17 -15.26
CA VAL A 231 -16.30 1.55 -16.54
C VAL A 231 -17.28 2.41 -17.32
N ALA A 232 -16.86 2.84 -18.52
CA ALA A 232 -17.71 3.55 -19.47
C ALA A 232 -18.35 2.57 -20.47
N GLN A 233 -19.51 2.90 -20.98
CA GLN A 233 -20.04 2.22 -22.18
C GLN A 233 -19.16 2.57 -23.38
N GLY A 234 -18.81 1.58 -24.21
CA GLY A 234 -17.88 1.73 -25.30
C GLY A 234 -16.42 1.52 -24.85
N LYS A 235 -15.51 2.33 -25.35
CA LYS A 235 -14.06 2.15 -25.16
C LYS A 235 -13.59 2.48 -23.75
N ASN A 236 -12.77 1.62 -23.20
CA ASN A 236 -12.10 1.74 -21.90
C ASN A 236 -10.62 1.41 -22.02
N CYS A 237 -9.83 1.82 -21.04
CA CYS A 237 -8.41 1.47 -20.96
C CYS A 237 -8.01 1.16 -19.51
N VAL A 238 -7.27 0.07 -19.32
CA VAL A 238 -6.51 -0.22 -18.10
C VAL A 238 -5.05 0.12 -18.34
N GLY A 239 -4.43 0.85 -17.43
CA GLY A 239 -3.01 1.16 -17.41
C GLY A 239 -2.33 0.58 -16.17
N LEU A 240 -1.06 0.20 -16.31
CA LEU A 240 -0.19 -0.24 -15.20
C LEU A 240 1.17 0.47 -15.35
N ALA A 241 1.58 1.22 -14.33
CA ALA A 241 2.95 1.73 -14.22
C ALA A 241 3.72 0.88 -13.21
N LEU A 242 4.90 0.38 -13.57
CA LEU A 242 5.64 -0.55 -12.71
C LEU A 242 6.92 0.08 -12.17
N GLY A 243 7.22 -0.20 -10.91
CA GLY A 243 8.45 0.21 -10.22
C GLY A 243 9.23 -0.99 -9.68
N ASN A 244 10.52 -0.80 -9.43
CA ASN A 244 11.43 -1.86 -8.99
C ASN A 244 11.06 -2.45 -7.62
N GLY A 245 10.68 -1.60 -6.66
CA GLY A 245 10.36 -2.02 -5.30
C GLY A 245 11.43 -2.93 -4.67
N TRP A 246 10.97 -3.93 -3.93
CA TRP A 246 11.81 -4.97 -3.32
C TRP A 246 12.13 -6.14 -4.27
N TYR A 247 11.47 -6.22 -5.42
CA TYR A 247 11.70 -7.30 -6.38
C TYR A 247 12.92 -7.06 -7.31
N ASN A 248 13.24 -5.78 -7.57
CA ASN A 248 14.42 -5.42 -8.35
C ASN A 248 15.29 -4.37 -7.65
N PRO A 249 15.77 -4.65 -6.43
CA PRO A 249 16.65 -3.72 -5.72
C PRO A 249 17.99 -3.59 -6.44
N LEU A 250 18.67 -2.46 -6.27
CA LEU A 250 20.05 -2.31 -6.73
C LEU A 250 20.99 -3.30 -6.01
N PRO A 251 22.11 -3.68 -6.62
CA PRO A 251 23.09 -4.59 -6.00
C PRO A 251 23.90 -3.88 -4.91
N LEU A 252 23.22 -3.35 -3.90
CA LEU A 252 23.81 -2.65 -2.78
C LEU A 252 24.44 -3.64 -1.80
N ARG A 253 25.64 -3.35 -1.34
CA ARG A 253 26.31 -4.13 -0.30
C ARG A 253 26.04 -3.50 1.07
N MET A 254 25.03 -4.03 1.76
CA MET A 254 24.76 -3.64 3.14
C MET A 254 25.94 -4.00 4.04
N TRP A 255 26.32 -3.10 4.93
CA TRP A 255 27.48 -3.21 5.82
C TRP A 255 28.81 -3.52 5.10
N GLY A 256 28.87 -3.28 3.79
CA GLY A 256 30.05 -3.49 2.96
C GLY A 256 30.27 -4.93 2.47
N HIS A 257 29.40 -5.88 2.77
CA HIS A 257 29.57 -7.28 2.38
C HIS A 257 28.30 -7.99 1.91
N ARG A 258 27.12 -7.59 2.38
CA ARG A 258 25.87 -8.30 2.09
C ARG A 258 25.14 -7.70 0.89
N ASN A 259 25.16 -8.39 -0.25
CA ASN A 259 24.33 -8.03 -1.41
C ASN A 259 22.93 -8.64 -1.22
N ILE A 260 21.92 -7.78 -1.00
CA ILE A 260 20.55 -8.23 -0.76
C ILE A 260 19.94 -9.01 -1.94
N ARG A 261 20.40 -8.75 -3.18
CA ARG A 261 19.93 -9.51 -4.37
C ARG A 261 20.32 -10.98 -4.31
N GLY A 262 21.38 -11.34 -3.59
CA GLY A 262 21.83 -12.72 -3.45
C GLY A 262 20.99 -13.58 -2.50
N SER A 263 20.07 -12.96 -1.75
CA SER A 263 19.30 -13.64 -0.70
C SER A 263 17.79 -13.55 -0.89
N MET A 264 17.34 -12.81 -1.92
CA MET A 264 15.94 -12.59 -2.21
C MET A 264 15.59 -13.12 -3.59
N GLU A 265 14.33 -13.48 -3.78
CA GLU A 265 13.79 -13.68 -5.14
C GLU A 265 13.72 -12.33 -5.84
N VAL A 266 14.45 -12.19 -6.93
CA VAL A 266 14.62 -10.93 -7.66
C VAL A 266 14.41 -11.10 -9.16
N GLY A 267 13.97 -10.04 -9.82
CA GLY A 267 13.78 -10.02 -11.27
C GLY A 267 13.41 -8.63 -11.77
N ARG A 268 13.09 -8.51 -13.03
CA ARG A 268 12.50 -7.28 -13.56
C ARG A 268 11.07 -7.12 -13.06
N PRO A 269 10.58 -5.88 -12.88
CA PRO A 269 9.19 -5.64 -12.50
C PRO A 269 8.20 -6.32 -13.45
N ARG A 270 7.24 -7.03 -12.89
CA ARG A 270 6.20 -7.77 -13.60
C ARG A 270 4.83 -7.46 -13.03
N ALA A 271 3.79 -7.64 -13.83
CA ALA A 271 2.43 -7.52 -13.35
C ALA A 271 1.53 -8.62 -13.91
N ILE A 272 0.48 -8.92 -13.15
CA ILE A 272 -0.65 -9.71 -13.60
C ILE A 272 -1.92 -8.98 -13.18
N ALA A 273 -2.91 -8.92 -14.10
CA ALA A 273 -4.18 -8.30 -13.83
C ALA A 273 -5.34 -9.09 -14.45
N CYS A 274 -6.47 -9.09 -13.73
CA CYS A 274 -7.72 -9.68 -14.19
C CYS A 274 -8.87 -8.72 -13.84
N LEU A 275 -9.52 -8.17 -14.87
CA LEU A 275 -10.74 -7.39 -14.75
C LEU A 275 -11.93 -8.29 -15.03
N VAL A 276 -12.86 -8.37 -14.11
CA VAL A 276 -14.14 -9.08 -14.25
C VAL A 276 -15.27 -8.06 -14.18
N ILE A 277 -16.10 -8.03 -15.22
CA ILE A 277 -17.27 -7.16 -15.33
C ILE A 277 -18.51 -8.03 -15.35
N ASP A 278 -19.34 -7.92 -14.35
CA ASP A 278 -20.67 -8.52 -14.29
C ASP A 278 -21.67 -7.57 -14.97
N HIS A 279 -22.48 -8.07 -15.89
CA HIS A 279 -23.50 -7.32 -16.57
C HIS A 279 -24.89 -7.55 -15.96
N THR A 280 -25.80 -6.60 -16.17
CA THR A 280 -27.18 -6.68 -15.65
C THR A 280 -28.00 -7.82 -16.25
N ASP A 281 -27.58 -8.37 -17.39
CA ASP A 281 -28.18 -9.54 -18.04
C ASP A 281 -27.62 -10.89 -17.52
N GLY A 282 -26.77 -10.86 -16.48
CA GLY A 282 -26.15 -12.04 -15.88
C GLY A 282 -24.91 -12.57 -16.63
N THR A 283 -24.54 -11.97 -17.76
CA THR A 283 -23.31 -12.33 -18.47
C THR A 283 -22.07 -11.66 -17.86
N GLN A 284 -20.88 -12.12 -18.19
CA GLN A 284 -19.61 -11.55 -17.74
C GLN A 284 -18.69 -11.21 -18.92
N THR A 285 -17.96 -10.10 -18.79
CA THR A 285 -16.79 -9.79 -19.62
C THR A 285 -15.53 -9.89 -18.78
N THR A 286 -14.48 -10.48 -19.34
CA THR A 286 -13.19 -10.62 -18.66
C THR A 286 -12.08 -10.03 -19.53
N ILE A 287 -11.24 -9.18 -18.94
CA ILE A 287 -10.03 -8.63 -19.56
C ILE A 287 -8.85 -9.01 -18.68
N THR A 288 -7.88 -9.70 -19.26
CA THR A 288 -6.71 -10.20 -18.52
C THR A 288 -5.42 -9.66 -19.10
N THR A 289 -4.35 -9.66 -18.33
CA THR A 289 -3.01 -9.49 -18.88
C THR A 289 -2.69 -10.64 -19.83
N GLY A 290 -2.10 -10.30 -20.97
CA GLY A 290 -1.85 -11.24 -22.07
C GLY A 290 -1.05 -10.58 -23.21
N PRO A 291 -0.90 -11.29 -24.35
CA PRO A 291 -0.03 -10.88 -25.46
C PRO A 291 -0.49 -9.61 -26.18
N ASP A 292 -1.71 -9.17 -25.94
CA ASP A 292 -2.33 -8.01 -26.58
C ASP A 292 -2.19 -6.71 -25.75
N TRP A 293 -1.44 -6.76 -24.66
CA TRP A 293 -1.04 -5.57 -23.94
C TRP A 293 0.15 -4.90 -24.62
N GLN A 294 0.19 -3.59 -24.52
CA GLN A 294 1.26 -2.76 -25.06
C GLN A 294 2.09 -2.14 -23.94
N VAL A 295 3.38 -1.92 -24.23
CA VAL A 295 4.33 -1.34 -23.28
C VAL A 295 5.18 -0.26 -23.92
N SER A 296 5.47 0.79 -23.16
CA SER A 296 6.44 1.84 -23.45
C SER A 296 7.23 2.20 -22.19
N GLN A 297 8.32 2.94 -22.38
CA GLN A 297 9.10 3.48 -21.27
C GLN A 297 8.43 4.74 -20.70
N GLY A 298 8.35 4.83 -19.38
CA GLY A 298 7.78 5.96 -18.67
C GLY A 298 8.79 7.09 -18.40
N PRO A 299 8.31 8.20 -17.82
CA PRO A 299 9.14 9.36 -17.47
C PRO A 299 10.07 9.12 -16.27
N THR A 300 9.81 8.11 -15.45
CA THR A 300 10.69 7.71 -14.36
C THR A 300 11.84 6.91 -14.95
N THR A 301 12.99 7.55 -15.11
CA THR A 301 14.17 6.99 -15.78
C THR A 301 15.00 6.05 -14.92
N ARG A 302 14.83 6.12 -13.60
CA ARG A 302 15.39 5.19 -12.60
C ARG A 302 14.59 5.28 -11.31
N ASN A 303 14.42 4.16 -10.62
CA ASN A 303 13.82 4.14 -9.29
C ASN A 303 14.45 3.07 -8.40
N SER A 304 14.60 3.40 -7.13
CA SER A 304 15.12 2.51 -6.09
C SER A 304 14.55 2.92 -4.74
N ILE A 305 14.15 1.94 -3.95
CA ILE A 305 13.67 2.20 -2.58
C ILE A 305 14.76 2.81 -1.68
N TYR A 306 16.05 2.56 -1.98
CA TYR A 306 17.17 3.09 -1.19
C TYR A 306 17.73 4.40 -1.74
N LEU A 307 17.89 4.49 -3.07
CA LEU A 307 18.61 5.58 -3.69
C LEU A 307 17.71 6.66 -4.31
N GLY A 308 16.39 6.50 -4.19
CA GLY A 308 15.44 7.49 -4.69
C GLY A 308 15.00 7.30 -6.14
N GLU A 309 14.38 8.33 -6.71
CA GLU A 309 13.80 8.31 -8.05
C GLU A 309 14.39 9.39 -8.96
N GLU A 310 14.65 9.03 -10.21
CA GLU A 310 14.97 9.97 -11.27
C GLU A 310 13.81 10.06 -12.25
N ARG A 311 13.33 11.28 -12.50
CA ARG A 311 12.19 11.55 -13.38
C ARG A 311 12.49 12.66 -14.36
N ASP A 312 12.32 12.39 -15.64
CA ASP A 312 12.35 13.40 -16.70
C ASP A 312 10.93 13.73 -17.13
N ALA A 313 10.45 14.91 -16.73
CA ALA A 313 9.08 15.34 -17.03
C ALA A 313 8.84 15.63 -18.51
N ARG A 314 9.90 15.80 -19.32
CA ARG A 314 9.81 15.96 -20.77
C ARG A 314 9.36 14.67 -21.47
N LEU A 315 9.56 13.51 -20.81
CA LEU A 315 9.19 12.19 -21.30
C LEU A 315 7.76 11.77 -20.87
N VAL A 316 6.99 12.67 -20.27
CA VAL A 316 5.62 12.38 -19.85
C VAL A 316 4.75 12.13 -21.10
N ILE A 317 4.17 10.96 -21.18
CA ILE A 317 3.23 10.55 -22.23
C ILE A 317 1.82 10.88 -21.77
N ALA A 318 1.30 12.04 -22.16
CA ALA A 318 -0.01 12.49 -21.68
C ALA A 318 -1.13 11.59 -22.22
N GLY A 319 -2.01 11.12 -21.31
CA GLY A 319 -3.18 10.31 -21.66
C GLY A 319 -2.88 8.88 -22.11
N TRP A 320 -1.69 8.39 -21.83
CA TRP A 320 -1.26 7.04 -22.23
C TRP A 320 -2.21 5.92 -21.73
N ASP A 321 -2.89 6.14 -20.62
CA ASP A 321 -3.80 5.21 -19.95
C ASP A 321 -5.29 5.54 -20.23
N LYS A 322 -5.57 6.36 -21.25
CA LYS A 322 -6.93 6.68 -21.71
C LYS A 322 -7.31 5.87 -22.94
N ALA A 323 -8.61 5.62 -23.09
CA ALA A 323 -9.16 5.07 -24.31
C ALA A 323 -8.96 6.04 -25.50
N GLY A 324 -8.66 5.49 -26.67
CA GLY A 324 -8.41 6.27 -27.89
C GLY A 324 -7.00 6.88 -27.98
N PHE A 325 -6.11 6.59 -27.03
CA PHE A 325 -4.71 7.01 -27.14
C PHE A 325 -4.02 6.29 -28.32
N ALA A 326 -3.26 7.05 -29.12
CA ALA A 326 -2.52 6.53 -30.28
C ALA A 326 -1.22 5.85 -29.80
N ALA A 327 -1.25 4.53 -29.67
CA ALA A 327 -0.13 3.72 -29.17
C ALA A 327 0.59 2.94 -30.28
N GLN A 328 0.68 3.48 -31.52
CA GLN A 328 1.24 2.77 -32.69
C GLN A 328 2.72 2.39 -32.50
N ASP A 329 3.49 3.23 -31.79
CA ASP A 329 4.92 3.02 -31.55
C ASP A 329 5.20 2.19 -30.27
N TRP A 330 4.15 1.76 -29.56
CA TRP A 330 4.29 0.93 -28.38
C TRP A 330 4.56 -0.52 -28.78
N LYS A 331 5.45 -1.17 -28.05
CA LYS A 331 5.76 -2.59 -28.24
C LYS A 331 4.70 -3.47 -27.57
N LEU A 332 4.59 -4.71 -27.98
CA LEU A 332 3.85 -5.72 -27.21
C LEU A 332 4.67 -6.10 -25.98
N VAL A 333 3.97 -6.41 -24.88
CA VAL A 333 4.59 -6.94 -23.67
C VAL A 333 5.20 -8.32 -23.92
N ARG A 334 6.18 -8.71 -23.11
CA ARG A 334 6.66 -10.08 -23.03
C ARG A 334 5.81 -10.86 -22.03
N LEU A 335 5.37 -12.06 -22.42
CA LEU A 335 4.80 -13.02 -21.48
C LEU A 335 5.93 -13.70 -20.73
N VAL A 336 5.79 -13.81 -19.43
CA VAL A 336 6.82 -14.40 -18.58
C VAL A 336 6.21 -15.43 -17.63
N ASP A 337 6.98 -16.47 -17.36
CA ASP A 337 6.62 -17.44 -16.33
C ASP A 337 6.91 -16.86 -14.95
N ALA A 338 5.89 -16.86 -14.12
CA ALA A 338 6.01 -16.53 -12.71
C ALA A 338 4.99 -17.36 -11.91
N PRO A 339 5.25 -17.61 -10.63
CA PRO A 339 4.37 -18.45 -9.82
C PRO A 339 2.94 -17.89 -9.75
N MET A 340 1.94 -18.74 -9.96
CA MET A 340 0.51 -18.40 -9.79
C MET A 340 -0.01 -18.82 -8.41
N GLU A 341 0.49 -19.92 -7.85
CA GLU A 341 0.06 -20.46 -6.56
C GLU A 341 0.33 -19.54 -5.35
N PRO A 342 1.43 -18.76 -5.32
CA PRO A 342 1.67 -17.80 -4.25
C PRO A 342 0.74 -16.58 -4.24
N LEU A 343 -0.11 -16.38 -5.27
CA LEU A 343 -1.03 -15.24 -5.32
C LEU A 343 -2.07 -15.33 -4.19
N LYS A 344 -2.03 -14.37 -3.27
CA LYS A 344 -2.95 -14.27 -2.14
C LYS A 344 -3.58 -12.88 -2.09
N PRO A 345 -4.87 -12.78 -1.78
CA PRO A 345 -5.51 -11.49 -1.66
C PRO A 345 -4.94 -10.71 -0.48
N LEU A 346 -4.74 -9.41 -0.70
CA LEU A 346 -4.39 -8.47 0.35
C LEU A 346 -5.67 -8.09 1.10
N LEU A 347 -6.03 -8.86 2.12
CA LEU A 347 -7.30 -8.72 2.81
C LEU A 347 -7.21 -7.88 4.07
N ASP A 348 -6.28 -8.23 4.94
CA ASP A 348 -6.32 -7.77 6.33
C ASP A 348 -5.32 -6.66 6.64
N MET A 349 -4.27 -6.54 5.83
CA MET A 349 -3.24 -5.53 6.05
C MET A 349 -3.68 -4.15 5.56
N PRO A 350 -3.67 -3.11 6.41
CA PRO A 350 -3.92 -1.74 5.96
C PRO A 350 -2.93 -1.32 4.87
N PRO A 351 -3.37 -0.55 3.85
CA PRO A 351 -2.46 -0.05 2.82
C PRO A 351 -1.49 0.98 3.37
N VAL A 352 -0.37 1.17 2.69
CA VAL A 352 0.44 2.38 2.85
C VAL A 352 -0.36 3.55 2.29
N ARG A 353 -0.49 4.65 3.02
CA ARG A 353 -1.24 5.84 2.61
C ARG A 353 -0.47 7.11 2.84
N GLU A 354 -0.89 8.13 2.10
CA GLU A 354 -0.59 9.53 2.38
C GLU A 354 -1.50 9.99 3.52
N THR A 355 -0.94 10.22 4.71
CA THR A 355 -1.73 10.43 5.91
C THR A 355 -1.73 11.88 6.39
N GLU A 356 -0.69 12.64 6.07
CA GLU A 356 -0.52 14.02 6.52
C GLU A 356 0.31 14.82 5.51
N THR A 357 -0.12 16.03 5.21
CA THR A 357 0.72 17.00 4.49
C THR A 357 1.53 17.82 5.49
N ILE A 358 2.85 17.79 5.36
CA ILE A 358 3.80 18.52 6.21
C ILE A 358 4.33 19.71 5.43
N ALA A 359 4.05 20.92 5.89
CA ALA A 359 4.59 22.13 5.32
C ALA A 359 6.07 22.33 5.73
N ALA A 360 6.88 22.85 4.83
CA ALA A 360 8.22 23.34 5.18
C ALA A 360 8.11 24.50 6.18
N THR A 361 9.00 24.52 7.16
CA THR A 361 9.03 25.56 8.20
C THR A 361 10.06 26.66 7.93
N ALA A 362 11.11 26.31 7.20
CA ALA A 362 12.17 27.25 6.81
C ALA A 362 12.90 26.79 5.56
N VAL A 363 13.45 27.77 4.82
CA VAL A 363 14.40 27.54 3.72
C VAL A 363 15.60 28.47 3.94
N LYS A 364 16.82 27.92 3.86
CA LYS A 364 18.08 28.65 3.95
C LYS A 364 18.94 28.36 2.74
N THR A 365 19.38 29.41 2.04
CA THR A 365 20.36 29.26 0.97
C THR A 365 21.77 29.32 1.55
N LEU A 366 22.58 28.33 1.22
CA LEU A 366 23.98 28.23 1.61
C LEU A 366 24.86 29.10 0.67
N ALA A 367 26.05 29.44 1.12
CA ALA A 367 27.04 30.16 0.29
C ALA A 367 27.43 29.38 -0.98
N SER A 368 27.32 28.06 -0.95
CA SER A 368 27.57 27.13 -2.06
C SER A 368 26.41 27.05 -3.07
N GLY A 369 25.30 27.79 -2.82
CA GLY A 369 24.14 27.87 -3.72
C GLY A 369 23.03 26.82 -3.47
N GLN A 370 23.25 25.80 -2.63
CA GLN A 370 22.20 24.87 -2.27
C GLN A 370 21.17 25.51 -1.32
N HIS A 371 19.94 25.02 -1.38
CA HIS A 371 18.86 25.44 -0.50
C HIS A 371 18.52 24.33 0.48
N ILE A 372 18.64 24.62 1.78
CA ILE A 372 18.28 23.67 2.85
C ILE A 372 16.89 23.99 3.34
N VAL A 373 16.00 23.02 3.24
CA VAL A 373 14.62 23.07 3.72
C VAL A 373 14.53 22.32 5.05
N ASP A 374 13.94 22.95 6.07
CA ASP A 374 13.60 22.31 7.36
C ASP A 374 12.09 22.09 7.45
N PHE A 375 11.67 20.86 7.72
CA PHE A 375 10.27 20.51 7.97
C PHE A 375 9.90 20.52 9.47
N GLY A 376 10.85 20.82 10.36
CA GLY A 376 10.64 20.91 11.80
C GLY A 376 10.48 19.57 12.52
N VAL A 377 10.22 18.49 11.82
CA VAL A 377 10.03 17.14 12.36
C VAL A 377 10.66 16.10 11.45
N ASN A 378 11.21 15.03 12.03
CA ASN A 378 11.66 13.87 11.26
C ASN A 378 10.46 12.96 10.95
N PHE A 379 10.30 12.57 9.68
CA PHE A 379 9.17 11.73 9.22
C PHE A 379 9.57 10.89 8.01
N THR A 380 8.79 9.85 7.76
CA THR A 380 8.87 9.04 6.54
C THR A 380 7.83 9.53 5.54
N GLY A 381 8.25 9.80 4.30
CA GLY A 381 7.34 10.34 3.30
C GLY A 381 7.97 10.69 1.96
N LEU A 382 7.27 11.52 1.21
CA LEU A 382 7.63 11.97 -0.12
C LEU A 382 7.73 13.50 -0.14
N PRO A 383 8.72 14.07 -0.86
CA PRO A 383 8.73 15.50 -1.17
C PRO A 383 7.60 15.82 -2.14
N MET A 384 7.09 17.03 -2.07
CA MET A 384 6.19 17.62 -3.04
C MET A 384 6.56 19.08 -3.25
N ILE A 385 7.00 19.42 -4.47
CA ILE A 385 7.50 20.75 -4.80
C ILE A 385 6.80 21.27 -6.05
N ASP A 386 6.19 22.45 -5.94
CA ASP A 386 5.62 23.16 -7.06
C ASP A 386 6.71 24.00 -7.72
N LEU A 387 6.87 23.87 -9.02
CA LEU A 387 7.95 24.43 -9.82
C LEU A 387 7.38 25.19 -11.01
N ASP A 388 8.04 26.30 -11.36
CA ASP A 388 7.83 27.03 -12.60
C ASP A 388 9.21 27.48 -13.08
N VAL A 389 9.90 26.59 -13.79
CA VAL A 389 11.30 26.77 -14.24
C VAL A 389 11.43 26.33 -15.69
N PRO A 390 12.45 26.80 -16.44
CA PRO A 390 12.66 26.39 -17.82
C PRO A 390 12.74 24.87 -18.00
N ALA A 391 12.25 24.38 -19.14
CA ALA A 391 12.36 22.97 -19.49
C ALA A 391 13.83 22.51 -19.52
N GLY A 392 14.09 21.29 -19.01
CA GLY A 392 15.43 20.75 -18.91
C GLY A 392 16.22 21.17 -17.67
N THR A 393 15.65 22.00 -16.77
CA THR A 393 16.27 22.30 -15.48
C THR A 393 16.38 21.02 -14.67
N LYS A 394 17.61 20.64 -14.33
CA LYS A 394 17.89 19.46 -13.49
C LYS A 394 17.90 19.86 -12.03
N ILE A 395 16.93 19.37 -11.27
CA ILE A 395 16.78 19.63 -9.84
C ILE A 395 17.12 18.35 -9.10
N THR A 396 18.01 18.45 -8.12
CA THR A 396 18.40 17.34 -7.24
C THR A 396 17.90 17.62 -5.84
N LEU A 397 17.15 16.69 -5.27
CA LEU A 397 16.66 16.70 -3.89
C LEU A 397 17.40 15.63 -3.10
N ARG A 398 18.04 16.01 -2.01
CA ARG A 398 18.74 15.09 -1.13
C ARG A 398 18.17 15.17 0.27
N PHE A 399 18.09 14.03 0.95
CA PHE A 399 17.36 13.90 2.21
C PHE A 399 18.30 13.52 3.34
N GLY A 400 18.04 14.04 4.55
CA GLY A 400 18.78 13.71 5.75
C GLY A 400 18.07 14.16 7.02
N GLU A 401 18.57 13.68 8.16
CA GLU A 401 17.95 13.90 9.47
C GLU A 401 18.62 15.01 10.26
N ILE A 402 19.89 15.29 10.00
CA ILE A 402 20.70 16.31 10.69
C ILE A 402 21.51 17.14 9.72
N LEU A 403 21.96 18.30 10.19
CA LEU A 403 22.85 19.19 9.47
C LEU A 403 24.24 19.17 10.12
N HIS A 404 25.26 19.51 9.33
CA HIS A 404 26.58 19.88 9.83
C HIS A 404 26.55 21.27 10.52
N ALA A 405 27.60 21.62 11.23
CA ALA A 405 27.71 22.89 11.96
C ALA A 405 27.60 24.13 11.04
N ASP A 406 27.98 24.03 9.78
CA ASP A 406 27.87 25.07 8.75
C ASP A 406 26.46 25.18 8.17
N GLY A 407 25.57 24.27 8.52
CA GLY A 407 24.19 24.19 8.06
C GLY A 407 24.00 23.37 6.78
N SER A 408 25.05 22.75 6.23
CA SER A 408 24.93 21.81 5.11
C SER A 408 24.30 20.49 5.55
N LEU A 409 23.66 19.78 4.61
CA LEU A 409 23.04 18.50 4.89
C LEU A 409 24.11 17.43 5.24
N ASN A 410 23.89 16.66 6.31
CA ASN A 410 24.69 15.46 6.58
C ASN A 410 24.01 14.23 5.95
N PRO A 411 24.44 13.78 4.76
CA PRO A 411 23.82 12.66 4.08
C PRO A 411 24.18 11.32 4.69
N MET A 412 25.19 11.26 5.57
CA MET A 412 25.74 10.01 6.11
C MET A 412 24.83 9.37 7.15
N THR A 413 23.84 10.09 7.67
CA THR A 413 22.82 9.51 8.56
C THR A 413 21.96 8.44 7.89
N SER A 414 21.90 8.46 6.56
CA SER A 414 21.04 7.57 5.74
C SER A 414 21.80 6.42 5.09
N VAL A 415 23.00 6.09 5.54
CA VAL A 415 23.89 5.12 4.89
C VAL A 415 24.03 3.84 5.67
N CYS A 416 23.84 2.72 4.98
CA CYS A 416 24.11 1.37 5.47
C CYS A 416 24.94 0.57 4.45
N GLY A 417 26.04 1.15 3.95
CA GLY A 417 26.89 0.53 2.93
C GLY A 417 26.46 0.80 1.48
N GLN A 418 25.50 1.69 1.24
CA GLN A 418 25.02 2.04 -0.11
C GLN A 418 25.95 3.00 -0.87
N ILE A 419 27.13 3.25 -0.37
CA ILE A 419 28.11 4.14 -0.99
C ILE A 419 29.39 3.41 -1.34
N LYS A 420 30.12 3.94 -2.31
CA LYS A 420 31.38 3.39 -2.78
C LYS A 420 32.42 3.24 -1.65
N GLY A 421 32.62 4.21 -0.83
CA GLY A 421 33.48 4.22 0.34
C GLY A 421 34.60 3.17 0.37
N SER A 422 35.56 3.30 1.22
CA SER A 422 36.59 2.29 1.37
C SER A 422 36.85 1.99 2.84
N ARG A 423 37.05 0.72 3.14
CA ARG A 423 37.53 0.25 4.43
C ARG A 423 38.92 -0.35 4.24
N LYS A 424 39.86 0.02 5.08
CA LYS A 424 41.13 -0.68 5.13
C LYS A 424 40.98 -1.94 5.98
N ASN A 425 41.38 -3.09 5.45
CA ASN A 425 41.49 -4.31 6.23
C ASN A 425 42.74 -4.25 7.13
N ASP A 426 42.97 -5.28 7.96
CA ASP A 426 44.11 -5.35 8.87
C ASP A 426 45.46 -5.37 8.14
N LYS A 427 45.48 -5.64 6.82
CA LYS A 427 46.65 -5.58 5.95
C LYS A 427 46.84 -4.23 5.26
N GLY A 428 45.93 -3.26 5.50
CA GLY A 428 45.97 -1.95 4.87
C GLY A 428 45.41 -1.92 3.44
N GLU A 429 44.85 -3.03 2.94
CA GLU A 429 44.21 -3.11 1.62
C GLU A 429 42.85 -2.41 1.65
N VAL A 430 42.56 -1.68 0.59
CA VAL A 430 41.28 -0.91 0.45
C VAL A 430 40.23 -1.79 -0.18
N ASN A 431 39.15 -2.08 0.57
CA ASN A 431 37.99 -2.77 0.06
C ASN A 431 36.83 -1.78 -0.18
N PRO A 432 36.29 -1.70 -1.41
CA PRO A 432 35.08 -0.89 -1.67
C PRO A 432 33.88 -1.51 -0.93
N ILE A 433 33.20 -0.71 -0.09
CA ILE A 433 32.10 -1.19 0.77
C ILE A 433 30.74 -1.18 0.10
N GLY A 434 30.50 -0.34 -0.92
CA GLY A 434 29.21 -0.25 -1.59
C GLY A 434 29.01 -1.19 -2.78
N GLY A 435 30.08 -1.83 -3.24
CA GLY A 435 30.09 -2.66 -4.44
C GLY A 435 30.27 -1.85 -5.75
N PRO A 436 30.42 -2.55 -6.88
CA PRO A 436 30.59 -1.92 -8.19
C PRO A 436 29.41 -1.04 -8.56
N GLY A 437 29.67 0.20 -9.01
CA GLY A 437 28.63 1.17 -9.42
C GLY A 437 28.01 1.97 -8.28
N ALA A 438 28.26 1.63 -7.01
CA ALA A 438 27.74 2.39 -5.89
C ALA A 438 28.21 3.85 -5.93
N PRO A 439 27.38 4.83 -5.49
CA PRO A 439 27.73 6.24 -5.47
C PRO A 439 28.83 6.56 -4.45
N ASP A 440 29.57 7.65 -4.66
CA ASP A 440 30.66 8.07 -3.75
C ASP A 440 30.15 8.59 -2.41
N ILE A 441 28.92 9.12 -2.37
CA ILE A 441 28.25 9.62 -1.16
C ILE A 441 26.85 9.01 -1.04
N ALA A 442 26.24 9.14 0.14
CA ALA A 442 24.86 8.69 0.37
C ALA A 442 23.91 9.29 -0.66
N TRP A 443 23.13 8.42 -1.29
CA TRP A 443 22.35 8.78 -2.45
C TRP A 443 20.84 8.71 -2.20
N GLN A 444 20.40 8.90 -0.98
CA GLN A 444 18.98 9.15 -0.74
C GLN A 444 18.64 10.49 -1.39
N GLN A 445 18.40 10.45 -2.70
CA GLN A 445 18.15 11.62 -3.49
C GLN A 445 17.20 11.32 -4.64
N ASP A 446 16.36 12.32 -4.95
CA ASP A 446 15.58 12.32 -6.17
C ASP A 446 16.18 13.31 -7.18
N ILE A 447 16.04 12.99 -8.46
CA ILE A 447 16.40 13.88 -9.55
C ILE A 447 15.16 14.14 -10.39
N TYR A 448 14.86 15.42 -10.60
CA TYR A 448 13.78 15.85 -11.46
C TYR A 448 14.30 16.73 -12.59
N ILE A 449 13.99 16.36 -13.82
CA ILE A 449 14.25 17.19 -15.01
C ILE A 449 12.91 17.78 -15.41
N SER A 450 12.82 19.14 -15.37
CA SER A 450 11.59 19.86 -15.62
C SER A 450 11.15 19.82 -17.08
N ARG A 451 9.85 19.89 -17.29
CA ARG A 451 9.24 20.29 -18.57
C ARG A 451 8.91 21.78 -18.56
N GLU A 452 8.35 22.28 -19.63
CA GLU A 452 7.85 23.66 -19.72
C GLU A 452 6.63 23.88 -18.81
N GLY A 453 6.56 25.06 -18.19
CA GLY A 453 5.41 25.55 -17.43
C GLY A 453 5.30 24.99 -16.01
N LYS A 454 4.19 25.37 -15.35
CA LYS A 454 3.93 24.97 -13.97
C LYS A 454 3.79 23.46 -13.83
N GLN A 455 4.42 22.92 -12.81
CA GLN A 455 4.48 21.48 -12.56
C GLN A 455 4.71 21.21 -11.09
N THR A 456 4.25 20.04 -10.62
CA THR A 456 4.54 19.56 -9.27
C THR A 456 5.40 18.31 -9.38
N TYR A 457 6.54 18.29 -8.72
CA TYR A 457 7.33 17.07 -8.55
C TYR A 457 6.88 16.31 -7.31
N ARG A 458 6.74 15.02 -7.46
CA ARG A 458 6.51 14.01 -6.42
C ARG A 458 6.95 12.64 -6.98
N PRO A 459 7.79 11.87 -6.27
CA PRO A 459 8.16 10.53 -6.72
C PRO A 459 7.01 9.53 -6.60
N ASP A 460 7.06 8.44 -7.39
CA ASP A 460 6.05 7.38 -7.42
C ASP A 460 6.51 6.06 -6.79
N PHE A 461 7.83 5.72 -6.86
CA PHE A 461 8.34 4.38 -6.57
C PHE A 461 9.43 4.33 -5.50
N THR A 462 9.51 5.35 -4.68
CA THR A 462 10.47 5.44 -3.56
C THR A 462 9.82 6.11 -2.36
N PHE A 463 10.53 6.15 -1.24
CA PHE A 463 10.21 6.97 -0.08
C PHE A 463 11.49 7.33 0.67
N HIS A 464 11.44 8.39 1.47
CA HIS A 464 12.57 8.86 2.26
C HIS A 464 12.15 9.06 3.71
N ALA A 465 13.13 9.01 4.64
CA ALA A 465 12.93 9.46 6.00
C ALA A 465 13.88 10.62 6.28
N PHE A 466 13.34 11.77 6.64
CA PHE A 466 14.09 13.00 6.73
C PHE A 466 13.39 14.06 7.58
N ARG A 467 14.18 14.99 8.08
CA ARG A 467 13.73 16.30 8.55
C ARG A 467 14.16 17.38 7.59
N TYR A 468 15.34 17.23 6.99
CA TYR A 468 15.93 18.21 6.09
C TYR A 468 15.98 17.71 4.66
N MET A 469 15.73 18.61 3.72
CA MET A 469 15.88 18.37 2.30
C MET A 469 16.81 19.44 1.71
N GLU A 470 17.86 18.99 1.02
CA GLU A 470 18.72 19.86 0.22
C GLU A 470 18.21 19.92 -1.21
N ILE A 471 18.04 21.12 -1.75
CA ILE A 471 17.67 21.36 -3.14
C ILE A 471 18.87 21.97 -3.87
N SER A 472 19.27 21.35 -4.97
CA SER A 472 20.33 21.84 -5.87
C SER A 472 19.79 21.98 -7.29
N GLY A 473 20.42 22.84 -8.11
CA GLY A 473 20.04 23.06 -9.52
C GLY A 473 19.00 24.15 -9.74
N LEU A 474 18.63 24.88 -8.69
CA LEU A 474 17.82 26.08 -8.77
C LEU A 474 18.67 27.32 -8.44
N GLU A 475 18.53 28.38 -9.22
CA GLU A 475 19.20 29.66 -8.95
C GLU A 475 18.65 30.36 -7.70
N LYS A 476 17.35 30.22 -7.47
CA LYS A 476 16.63 30.78 -6.34
C LYS A 476 15.88 29.68 -5.59
N ALA A 477 15.85 29.78 -4.27
CA ALA A 477 15.01 28.92 -3.46
C ALA A 477 13.53 29.03 -3.89
N PRO A 478 12.79 27.94 -4.00
CA PRO A 478 11.35 28.01 -4.15
C PRO A 478 10.72 28.73 -2.95
N ALA A 479 9.62 29.43 -3.18
CA ALA A 479 8.84 30.00 -2.09
C ALA A 479 8.39 28.92 -1.10
N LEU A 480 8.34 29.25 0.19
CA LEU A 480 8.09 28.28 1.25
C LEU A 480 6.75 27.54 1.06
N GLU A 481 5.72 28.23 0.59
CA GLU A 481 4.40 27.69 0.29
C GLU A 481 4.38 26.67 -0.85
N ASN A 482 5.41 26.67 -1.70
CA ASN A 482 5.57 25.71 -2.80
C ASN A 482 6.29 24.44 -2.38
N ILE A 483 6.75 24.38 -1.11
CA ILE A 483 7.49 23.22 -0.59
C ILE A 483 6.68 22.58 0.52
N ARG A 484 6.31 21.34 0.29
CA ARG A 484 5.64 20.49 1.27
C ARG A 484 6.13 19.06 1.13
N ALA A 485 5.78 18.23 2.07
CA ALA A 485 5.98 16.80 2.00
C ALA A 485 4.69 16.08 2.39
N VAL A 486 4.60 14.83 2.02
CA VAL A 486 3.47 13.96 2.39
C VAL A 486 4.01 12.82 3.22
N ARG A 487 3.50 12.66 4.44
CA ARG A 487 3.83 11.54 5.31
C ARG A 487 3.26 10.25 4.74
N LEU A 488 4.09 9.21 4.68
CA LEU A 488 3.69 7.86 4.32
C LEU A 488 3.83 6.91 5.50
N HIS A 489 2.84 6.10 5.72
CA HIS A 489 2.94 4.90 6.54
C HIS A 489 1.78 3.94 6.25
N THR A 490 1.90 2.70 6.68
CA THR A 490 0.75 1.79 6.74
C THR A 490 -0.34 2.42 7.61
N ASP A 491 -1.55 2.57 7.07
CA ASP A 491 -2.66 3.31 7.68
C ASP A 491 -3.29 2.51 8.84
N LEU A 492 -2.53 2.41 9.94
CA LEU A 492 -2.93 1.69 11.13
C LEU A 492 -4.01 2.47 11.88
N PRO A 493 -5.20 1.89 12.13
CA PRO A 493 -6.21 2.54 12.95
C PRO A 493 -5.70 2.81 14.37
N SER A 494 -5.88 4.05 14.85
CA SER A 494 -5.52 4.39 16.24
C SER A 494 -6.57 3.83 17.19
N THR A 495 -6.14 3.04 18.18
CA THR A 495 -7.01 2.39 19.19
C THR A 495 -6.83 2.96 20.58
N GLY A 496 -5.71 3.67 20.82
CA GLY A 496 -5.39 4.25 22.10
C GLY A 496 -5.10 5.75 22.03
N THR A 497 -5.47 6.44 23.09
CA THR A 497 -5.09 7.84 23.35
C THR A 497 -4.54 7.96 24.76
N PHE A 498 -3.55 8.84 24.93
CA PHE A 498 -2.97 9.14 26.23
C PHE A 498 -2.81 10.64 26.40
N SER A 499 -3.22 11.15 27.54
CA SER A 499 -2.90 12.49 28.00
C SER A 499 -2.90 12.55 29.53
N CYS A 500 -2.02 13.35 30.10
CA CYS A 500 -1.95 13.57 31.54
C CYS A 500 -1.50 15.00 31.84
N SER A 501 -1.48 15.38 33.13
CA SER A 501 -1.05 16.71 33.58
C SER A 501 0.46 16.96 33.44
N ASN A 502 1.27 15.93 33.22
CA ASN A 502 2.72 16.06 32.99
C ASN A 502 3.04 16.20 31.50
N GLU A 503 3.41 17.41 31.09
CA GLU A 503 3.70 17.70 29.68
C GLU A 503 4.89 16.90 29.12
N LEU A 504 5.88 16.56 29.94
CA LEU A 504 6.99 15.73 29.50
C LEU A 504 6.52 14.34 29.04
N LEU A 505 5.61 13.72 29.80
CA LEU A 505 5.03 12.41 29.44
C LEU A 505 4.18 12.50 28.16
N ASN A 506 3.39 13.58 28.00
CA ASN A 506 2.63 13.83 26.77
C ASN A 506 3.56 13.94 25.55
N ARG A 507 4.68 14.64 25.70
CA ARG A 507 5.70 14.78 24.63
C ARG A 507 6.38 13.46 24.32
N ILE A 508 6.74 12.67 25.31
CA ILE A 508 7.33 11.34 25.14
C ILE A 508 6.36 10.46 24.36
N HIS A 509 5.08 10.39 24.75
CA HIS A 509 4.07 9.63 24.03
C HIS A 509 3.93 10.09 22.56
N LYS A 510 3.88 11.41 22.31
CA LYS A 510 3.82 11.97 20.97
C LYS A 510 5.02 11.57 20.11
N ILE A 511 6.24 11.66 20.65
CA ILE A 511 7.48 11.28 19.94
C ILE A 511 7.48 9.78 19.64
N THR A 512 7.09 8.94 20.59
CA THR A 512 6.98 7.49 20.43
C THR A 512 6.02 7.14 19.29
N ARG A 513 4.81 7.72 19.28
CA ARG A 513 3.86 7.50 18.19
C ARG A 513 4.39 7.97 16.83
N ASN A 514 5.09 9.12 16.79
CA ASN A 514 5.72 9.59 15.56
C ASN A 514 6.78 8.61 15.05
N THR A 515 7.61 8.04 15.96
CA THR A 515 8.60 7.02 15.62
C THR A 515 7.93 5.75 15.09
N PHE A 516 6.85 5.31 15.70
CA PHE A 516 6.09 4.14 15.28
C PHE A 516 5.61 4.26 13.84
N VAL A 517 4.90 5.33 13.48
CA VAL A 517 4.39 5.50 12.12
C VAL A 517 5.49 5.69 11.09
N ASN A 518 6.65 6.21 11.48
CA ASN A 518 7.80 6.34 10.57
C ASN A 518 8.41 4.98 10.16
N ASN A 519 8.21 3.93 10.96
CA ASN A 519 8.84 2.62 10.79
C ASN A 519 7.89 1.54 10.24
N VAL A 520 6.70 1.89 9.76
CA VAL A 520 5.71 0.92 9.24
C VAL A 520 5.34 1.19 7.79
N ILE A 521 6.23 0.84 6.87
CA ILE A 521 5.99 0.81 5.42
C ILE A 521 5.91 -0.64 4.97
N SER A 522 4.74 -1.25 5.07
CA SER A 522 4.46 -2.66 4.79
C SER A 522 5.18 -3.70 5.64
N VAL A 523 6.27 -3.33 6.27
CA VAL A 523 6.98 -4.07 7.33
C VAL A 523 7.23 -3.11 8.50
N GLN A 524 7.37 -3.65 9.71
CA GLN A 524 7.86 -2.89 10.86
C GLN A 524 9.38 -2.93 10.81
N SER A 525 9.99 -1.84 10.36
CA SER A 525 11.43 -1.76 10.15
C SER A 525 12.17 -1.25 11.39
N ASP A 526 13.44 -1.62 11.49
CA ASP A 526 14.42 -1.11 12.46
C ASP A 526 14.62 0.41 12.31
N CYS A 527 14.71 0.86 11.07
CA CYS A 527 14.87 2.27 10.71
C CYS A 527 14.27 2.58 9.34
N PRO A 528 13.69 3.78 9.14
CA PRO A 528 12.98 4.08 7.89
C PRO A 528 13.88 4.58 6.76
N HIS A 529 15.16 4.84 7.03
CA HIS A 529 16.07 5.52 6.10
C HIS A 529 17.30 4.69 5.70
N ARG A 530 17.79 3.76 6.52
CA ARG A 530 19.00 2.97 6.24
C ARG A 530 18.68 1.56 5.77
N GLU A 531 18.37 0.65 6.69
CA GLU A 531 18.21 -0.78 6.42
C GLU A 531 16.82 -1.11 5.92
N ARG A 532 15.79 -0.61 6.58
CA ARG A 532 14.35 -0.81 6.24
C ARG A 532 13.91 -2.26 6.35
N PHE A 533 14.53 -3.05 7.26
CA PHE A 533 14.26 -4.47 7.43
C PHE A 533 13.40 -4.76 8.65
N GLY A 534 12.58 -5.81 8.57
CA GLY A 534 11.75 -6.27 9.68
C GLY A 534 12.53 -7.17 10.63
N TYR A 535 13.37 -6.61 11.49
CA TYR A 535 14.11 -7.38 12.48
C TYR A 535 13.22 -7.91 13.60
N GLY A 536 13.43 -9.19 13.97
CA GLY A 536 12.66 -9.85 15.02
C GLY A 536 12.85 -9.23 16.40
N GLY A 537 14.07 -8.77 16.72
CA GLY A 537 14.36 -8.08 17.98
C GLY A 537 13.56 -6.80 18.14
N ASP A 538 13.54 -5.93 17.11
CA ASP A 538 12.81 -4.67 17.11
C ASP A 538 11.29 -4.90 17.24
N ILE A 539 10.76 -5.89 16.51
CA ILE A 539 9.35 -6.27 16.59
C ILE A 539 9.01 -6.77 17.98
N ALA A 540 9.82 -7.68 18.55
CA ALA A 540 9.55 -8.28 19.85
C ALA A 540 9.48 -7.26 20.98
N VAL A 541 10.45 -6.32 21.05
CA VAL A 541 10.52 -5.33 22.14
C VAL A 541 9.52 -4.19 22.01
N THR A 542 8.96 -3.94 20.82
CA THR A 542 8.04 -2.81 20.60
C THR A 542 6.60 -3.22 20.32
N SER A 543 6.32 -4.50 20.07
CA SER A 543 5.00 -4.99 19.63
C SER A 543 3.88 -4.63 20.62
N GLU A 544 4.11 -4.78 21.93
CA GLU A 544 3.12 -4.46 22.95
C GLU A 544 2.77 -2.96 22.92
N ALA A 545 3.77 -2.10 22.81
CA ALA A 545 3.57 -0.66 22.74
C ALA A 545 2.84 -0.24 21.43
N TYR A 546 3.10 -0.92 20.32
CA TYR A 546 2.31 -0.72 19.10
C TYR A 546 0.84 -1.10 19.31
N MET A 547 0.56 -2.29 19.87
CA MET A 547 -0.80 -2.77 20.10
C MET A 547 -1.59 -1.91 21.08
N MET A 548 -0.92 -1.23 22.02
CA MET A 548 -1.56 -0.26 22.93
C MET A 548 -2.00 1.02 22.21
N ASN A 549 -1.44 1.33 21.04
CA ASN A 549 -1.68 2.57 20.33
C ASN A 549 -2.46 2.39 19.02
N TYR A 550 -2.34 1.21 18.38
CA TYR A 550 -2.88 0.95 17.05
C TYR A 550 -3.51 -0.44 16.95
N ASP A 551 -4.49 -0.59 16.07
CA ASP A 551 -4.94 -1.91 15.65
C ASP A 551 -3.89 -2.55 14.75
N MET A 552 -3.11 -3.44 15.34
CA MET A 552 -2.04 -4.18 14.68
C MET A 552 -2.50 -5.53 14.13
N SER A 553 -3.76 -5.90 14.28
CA SER A 553 -4.27 -7.24 13.97
C SER A 553 -3.93 -7.70 12.54
N GLY A 554 -4.30 -6.92 11.53
CA GLY A 554 -3.99 -7.23 10.14
C GLY A 554 -2.50 -7.12 9.80
N PHE A 555 -1.83 -6.13 10.35
CA PHE A 555 -0.40 -5.91 10.14
C PHE A 555 0.43 -7.07 10.73
N TYR A 556 0.18 -7.43 11.98
CA TYR A 556 0.90 -8.54 12.61
C TYR A 556 0.49 -9.91 12.07
N ALA A 557 -0.74 -10.08 11.58
CA ALA A 557 -1.10 -11.29 10.84
C ALA A 557 -0.22 -11.47 9.58
N LYS A 558 0.06 -10.40 8.83
CA LYS A 558 1.04 -10.44 7.73
C LYS A 558 2.45 -10.72 8.26
N THR A 559 2.89 -10.03 9.29
CA THR A 559 4.22 -10.19 9.88
C THR A 559 4.48 -11.63 10.32
N VAL A 560 3.54 -12.27 11.00
CA VAL A 560 3.64 -13.69 11.40
C VAL A 560 3.76 -14.60 10.17
N ARG A 561 3.01 -14.31 9.10
CA ARG A 561 3.13 -15.07 7.84
C ARG A 561 4.48 -14.84 7.16
N ASP A 562 5.03 -13.63 7.18
CA ASP A 562 6.36 -13.33 6.65
C ASP A 562 7.44 -14.15 7.40
N TRP A 563 7.32 -14.29 8.72
CA TRP A 563 8.19 -15.14 9.53
C TRP A 563 8.03 -16.62 9.20
N ALA A 564 6.81 -17.08 9.02
CA ALA A 564 6.54 -18.46 8.61
C ALA A 564 7.10 -18.76 7.21
N ASP A 565 6.98 -17.82 6.27
CA ASP A 565 7.54 -17.95 4.91
C ASP A 565 9.08 -18.00 4.93
N GLY A 566 9.73 -17.29 5.87
CA GLY A 566 11.17 -17.26 6.06
C GLY A 566 11.74 -18.36 6.97
N ALA A 567 10.89 -19.22 7.55
CA ALA A 567 11.33 -20.28 8.46
C ALA A 567 12.29 -21.25 7.78
N ARG A 568 13.35 -21.63 8.48
CA ARG A 568 14.34 -22.58 8.01
C ARG A 568 13.83 -24.03 8.15
N PRO A 569 14.38 -24.98 7.38
CA PRO A 569 13.95 -26.39 7.47
C PRO A 569 14.11 -27.02 8.86
N ASP A 570 15.02 -26.50 9.67
CA ASP A 570 15.25 -26.94 11.06
C ASP A 570 14.27 -26.32 12.08
N GLY A 571 13.32 -25.49 11.61
CA GLY A 571 12.34 -24.81 12.44
C GLY A 571 12.81 -23.49 13.05
N ASN A 572 14.05 -23.10 12.85
CA ASN A 572 14.56 -21.81 13.28
C ASN A 572 14.06 -20.67 12.37
N PHE A 573 13.89 -19.50 12.93
CA PHE A 573 13.57 -18.29 12.18
C PHE A 573 14.85 -17.57 11.72
N THR A 574 14.68 -16.76 10.70
CA THR A 574 15.69 -15.80 10.24
C THR A 574 15.74 -14.57 11.16
N ASP A 575 16.73 -13.72 11.04
CA ASP A 575 16.84 -12.49 11.83
C ASP A 575 15.93 -11.35 11.30
N THR A 576 15.51 -11.44 10.05
CA THR A 576 14.56 -10.52 9.42
C THR A 576 13.43 -11.26 8.70
N ALA A 577 12.27 -10.64 8.57
CA ALA A 577 11.16 -11.12 7.75
C ALA A 577 10.50 -9.96 6.98
N PRO A 578 10.44 -10.01 5.62
CA PRO A 578 11.06 -11.02 4.74
C PRO A 578 12.59 -11.11 4.89
N PHE A 579 13.16 -12.29 4.58
CA PHE A 579 14.57 -12.54 4.74
C PHE A 579 15.42 -11.84 3.67
N VAL A 580 16.52 -11.22 4.08
CA VAL A 580 17.43 -10.45 3.21
C VAL A 580 18.88 -10.93 3.24
N GLY A 581 19.16 -12.10 3.86
CA GLY A 581 20.50 -12.73 3.89
C GLY A 581 21.08 -12.93 5.28
#